data_2673d464759ce81757df0b472428451c
#
_entry.id   2673d464759ce81757df0b472428451c
#
_cell.length_a   1.000
_cell.length_b   1.000
_cell.length_c   1.000
_cell.angle_alpha   90.00
_cell.angle_beta   90.00
_cell.angle_gamma   90.00
#
_symmetry.space_group_name_H-M   'P 1'
#
loop_
_entity.id
_entity.type
_entity.pdbx_description
1 polymer ?
#
loop_
_entity_poly.entity_id
_entity_poly.type
_entity_poly.pdbx_seq_one_letter_code
_entity_poly.pdbx_strand_id
1 'polypeptide(L)'
;VRSVIDLLRNNFISKTHTYYFAFPLMYAVLCLILFGVTGLILGFAMPAALSLFTQNTTNYINHVKENKYGPTNIWWMNFFNFGDGWHKNHHDKPRNYTTSEKWYQIDPAGVVIKYLLAKKGSTFYG
;
A
#
# COMPACT_ATOMS: atom_id res chain seq x y z
N VAL A 1 -18.96 -6.01 3.56
CA VAL A 1 -18.78 -7.48 3.41
C VAL A 1 -19.01 -7.93 1.96
N ARG A 2 -19.97 -7.34 1.21
CA ARG A 2 -20.21 -7.74 -0.21
C ARG A 2 -19.02 -7.46 -1.14
N SER A 3 -18.24 -6.41 -0.89
CA SER A 3 -17.10 -6.02 -1.75
C SER A 3 -15.88 -6.97 -1.70
N VAL A 4 -15.82 -7.86 -0.72
CA VAL A 4 -14.71 -8.83 -0.56
C VAL A 4 -15.04 -10.18 -1.23
N ILE A 5 -16.33 -10.51 -1.38
CA ILE A 5 -16.76 -11.80 -1.94
C ILE A 5 -16.30 -11.97 -3.39
N ASP A 6 -16.31 -10.90 -4.18
CA ASP A 6 -15.87 -10.94 -5.58
C ASP A 6 -14.36 -11.23 -5.71
N LEU A 7 -13.57 -10.71 -4.78
CA LEU A 7 -12.14 -10.98 -4.71
C LEU A 7 -11.88 -12.44 -4.30
N LEU A 8 -12.62 -12.96 -3.33
CA LEU A 8 -12.49 -14.35 -2.86
C LEU A 8 -12.92 -15.39 -3.91
N ARG A 9 -13.79 -15.01 -4.85
CA ARG A 9 -14.18 -15.87 -5.98
C ARG A 9 -13.09 -15.98 -7.05
N ASN A 10 -12.12 -15.06 -7.06
CA ASN A 10 -11.00 -15.14 -7.97
C ASN A 10 -9.95 -16.12 -7.42
N ASN A 11 -9.76 -17.25 -8.12
CA ASN A 11 -8.82 -18.30 -7.70
C ASN A 11 -7.38 -17.80 -7.51
N PHE A 12 -6.93 -16.83 -8.33
CA PHE A 12 -5.60 -16.26 -8.20
C PHE A 12 -5.48 -15.47 -6.88
N ILE A 13 -6.44 -14.59 -6.60
CA ILE A 13 -6.46 -13.78 -5.37
C ILE A 13 -6.58 -14.67 -4.13
N SER A 14 -7.48 -15.66 -4.18
CA SER A 14 -7.68 -16.61 -3.07
C SER A 14 -6.41 -17.41 -2.78
N LYS A 15 -5.72 -17.93 -3.80
CA LYS A 15 -4.44 -18.65 -3.65
C LYS A 15 -3.33 -17.71 -3.12
N THR A 16 -3.22 -16.49 -3.65
CA THR A 16 -2.24 -15.52 -3.19
C THR A 16 -2.45 -15.17 -1.71
N HIS A 17 -3.71 -15.03 -1.28
CA HIS A 17 -4.05 -14.81 0.12
C HIS A 17 -3.68 -16.03 1.00
N THR A 18 -3.97 -17.25 0.54
CA THR A 18 -3.64 -18.48 1.28
C THR A 18 -2.13 -18.64 1.46
N TYR A 19 -1.34 -18.30 0.43
CA TYR A 19 0.12 -18.43 0.46
C TYR A 19 0.82 -17.09 0.71
N TYR A 20 0.13 -16.14 1.34
CA TYR A 20 0.65 -14.77 1.55
C TYR A 20 2.05 -14.73 2.16
N PHE A 21 2.33 -15.56 3.16
CA PHE A 21 3.65 -15.61 3.80
C PHE A 21 4.70 -16.39 3.00
N ALA A 22 4.31 -17.18 2.01
CA ALA A 22 5.27 -17.94 1.20
C ALA A 22 6.19 -17.01 0.38
N PHE A 23 5.65 -15.95 -0.19
CA PHE A 23 6.42 -15.01 -1.02
C PHE A 23 7.52 -14.27 -0.22
N PRO A 24 7.24 -13.60 0.90
CA PRO A 24 8.28 -12.95 1.70
C PRO A 24 9.27 -13.97 2.27
N LEU A 25 8.83 -15.18 2.65
CA LEU A 25 9.73 -16.23 3.12
C LEU A 25 10.69 -16.69 2.01
N MET A 26 10.17 -16.95 0.81
CA MET A 26 11.01 -17.31 -0.36
C MET A 26 12.02 -16.20 -0.67
N TYR A 27 11.60 -14.94 -0.61
CA TYR A 27 12.51 -13.81 -0.84
C TYR A 27 13.58 -13.70 0.25
N ALA A 28 13.23 -13.91 1.52
CA ALA A 28 14.19 -13.94 2.63
C ALA A 28 15.24 -15.05 2.44
N VAL A 29 14.79 -16.26 2.08
CA VAL A 29 15.66 -17.39 1.77
C VAL A 29 16.58 -17.09 0.58
N LEU A 30 16.05 -16.48 -0.47
CA LEU A 30 16.83 -16.08 -1.64
C LEU A 30 17.93 -15.06 -1.25
N CYS A 31 17.59 -14.05 -0.46
CA CYS A 31 18.56 -13.07 0.07
C CYS A 31 19.66 -13.76 0.88
N LEU A 32 19.29 -14.73 1.72
CA LEU A 32 20.23 -15.49 2.52
C LEU A 32 21.17 -16.36 1.66
N ILE A 33 20.64 -17.02 0.63
CA ILE A 33 21.43 -17.90 -0.26
C ILE A 33 22.41 -17.07 -1.11
N LEU A 34 21.95 -15.96 -1.67
CA LEU A 34 22.77 -15.15 -2.60
C LEU A 34 23.81 -14.28 -1.90
N PHE A 35 23.48 -13.75 -0.73
CA PHE A 35 24.29 -12.72 -0.07
C PHE A 35 24.58 -13.01 1.41
N GLY A 36 24.26 -14.22 1.88
CA GLY A 36 24.46 -14.63 3.27
C GLY A 36 23.61 -13.83 4.27
N VAL A 37 24.05 -13.81 5.53
CA VAL A 37 23.35 -13.11 6.62
C VAL A 37 23.21 -11.61 6.35
N THR A 38 24.20 -10.99 5.71
CA THR A 38 24.15 -9.58 5.32
C THR A 38 23.00 -9.32 4.34
N GLY A 39 22.82 -10.19 3.34
CA GLY A 39 21.71 -10.11 2.40
C GLY A 39 20.34 -10.28 3.08
N LEU A 40 20.24 -11.20 4.03
CA LEU A 40 19.02 -11.38 4.82
C LEU A 40 18.68 -10.12 5.62
N ILE A 41 19.67 -9.51 6.28
CA ILE A 41 19.46 -8.31 7.10
C ILE A 41 19.14 -7.09 6.22
N LEU A 42 20.03 -6.77 5.28
CA LEU A 42 19.92 -5.53 4.49
C LEU A 42 18.92 -5.64 3.33
N GLY A 43 18.78 -6.82 2.73
CA GLY A 43 17.90 -7.05 1.59
C GLY A 43 16.45 -7.39 1.98
N PHE A 44 16.23 -7.97 3.16
CA PHE A 44 14.90 -8.39 3.60
C PHE A 44 14.47 -7.76 4.92
N ALA A 45 15.17 -8.04 6.03
CA ALA A 45 14.67 -7.69 7.36
C ALA A 45 14.57 -6.17 7.59
N MET A 46 15.60 -5.41 7.19
CA MET A 46 15.62 -3.95 7.33
C MET A 46 14.55 -3.27 6.45
N PRO A 47 14.41 -3.55 5.14
CA PRO A 47 13.34 -2.99 4.33
C PRO A 47 11.94 -3.35 4.83
N ALA A 48 11.73 -4.60 5.27
CA ALA A 48 10.46 -5.05 5.83
C ALA A 48 10.12 -4.29 7.12
N ALA A 49 11.07 -4.17 8.05
CA ALA A 49 10.89 -3.41 9.29
C ALA A 49 10.60 -1.93 9.02
N LEU A 50 11.34 -1.31 8.09
CA LEU A 50 11.14 0.08 7.71
C LEU A 50 9.76 0.31 7.07
N SER A 51 9.33 -0.59 6.19
CA SER A 51 8.01 -0.54 5.56
C SER A 51 6.88 -0.63 6.61
N LEU A 52 6.97 -1.59 7.52
CA LEU A 52 6.00 -1.74 8.61
C LEU A 52 5.99 -0.51 9.53
N PHE A 53 7.16 -0.01 9.91
CA PHE A 53 7.29 1.19 10.71
C PHE A 53 6.64 2.41 10.04
N THR A 54 6.96 2.63 8.77
CA THR A 54 6.42 3.74 7.98
C THR A 54 4.90 3.66 7.86
N GLN A 55 4.36 2.48 7.55
CA GLN A 55 2.93 2.26 7.41
C GLN A 55 2.18 2.47 8.73
N ASN A 56 2.67 1.91 9.83
CA ASN A 56 2.06 2.10 11.14
C ASN A 56 2.14 3.55 11.62
N THR A 57 3.27 4.22 11.36
CA THR A 57 3.45 5.65 11.68
C THR A 57 2.47 6.52 10.90
N THR A 58 2.27 6.23 9.61
CA THR A 58 1.29 6.94 8.78
C THR A 58 -0.12 6.78 9.34
N ASN A 59 -0.54 5.56 9.62
CA ASN A 59 -1.84 5.30 10.21
C ASN A 59 -1.99 6.04 11.55
N TYR A 60 -1.03 5.90 12.45
CA TYR A 60 -1.07 6.55 13.76
C TYR A 60 -1.18 8.07 13.64
N ILE A 61 -0.29 8.73 12.90
CA ILE A 61 -0.24 10.19 12.81
C ILE A 61 -1.49 10.76 12.13
N ASN A 62 -1.99 10.11 11.07
CA ASN A 62 -3.20 10.58 10.39
C ASN A 62 -4.47 10.43 11.25
N HIS A 63 -4.48 9.51 12.23
CA HIS A 63 -5.61 9.28 13.12
C HIS A 63 -5.48 9.95 14.50
N VAL A 64 -4.27 10.36 14.93
CA VAL A 64 -4.05 11.04 16.24
C VAL A 64 -4.90 12.30 16.40
N LYS A 65 -5.12 13.02 15.31
CA LYS A 65 -5.95 14.23 15.29
C LYS A 65 -7.35 13.96 14.75
N GLU A 66 -7.76 12.70 14.78
CA GLU A 66 -9.10 12.32 14.37
C GLU A 66 -10.12 13.08 15.22
N ASN A 67 -10.99 13.78 14.55
CA ASN A 67 -12.12 14.49 15.14
C ASN A 67 -13.41 13.93 14.51
N LYS A 68 -14.55 14.56 14.76
CA LYS A 68 -15.82 14.17 14.14
C LYS A 68 -15.82 14.12 12.60
N TYR A 69 -14.77 14.59 11.94
CA TYR A 69 -14.60 14.60 10.49
C TYR A 69 -13.67 13.46 9.98
N GLY A 70 -13.16 12.61 10.87
CA GLY A 70 -12.31 11.47 10.54
C GLY A 70 -10.83 11.82 10.37
N PRO A 71 -10.05 10.98 9.69
CA PRO A 71 -8.61 11.11 9.53
C PRO A 71 -8.21 12.36 8.74
N THR A 72 -6.93 12.74 8.82
CA THR A 72 -6.39 13.96 8.20
C THR A 72 -5.46 13.65 7.04
N ASN A 73 -5.25 14.62 6.17
CA ASN A 73 -4.21 14.58 5.13
C ASN A 73 -2.95 15.25 5.64
N ILE A 74 -1.79 14.59 5.52
CA ILE A 74 -0.49 15.11 5.93
C ILE A 74 0.47 15.04 4.73
N TRP A 75 0.67 16.17 4.06
CA TRP A 75 1.36 16.27 2.78
C TRP A 75 2.82 15.76 2.79
N TRP A 76 3.57 16.03 3.87
CA TRP A 76 4.98 15.63 3.95
C TRP A 76 5.19 14.11 4.11
N MET A 77 4.17 13.39 4.57
CA MET A 77 4.25 11.92 4.68
C MET A 77 4.34 11.23 3.31
N ASN A 78 3.90 11.90 2.24
CA ASN A 78 3.99 11.35 0.89
C ASN A 78 5.43 11.12 0.40
N PHE A 79 6.41 11.80 0.97
CA PHE A 79 7.82 11.54 0.69
C PHE A 79 8.28 10.14 1.15
N PHE A 80 7.62 9.59 2.16
CA PHE A 80 7.96 8.28 2.73
C PHE A 80 7.01 7.17 2.28
N ASN A 81 5.77 7.50 1.91
CA ASN A 81 4.67 6.56 1.73
C ASN A 81 4.02 6.63 0.34
N PHE A 82 4.66 7.27 -0.64
CA PHE A 82 4.26 7.27 -2.05
C PHE A 82 2.78 7.61 -2.33
N GLY A 83 2.17 8.46 -1.53
CA GLY A 83 0.77 8.91 -1.70
C GLY A 83 -0.12 8.69 -0.47
N ASP A 84 0.27 7.82 0.45
CA ASP A 84 -0.53 7.47 1.66
C ASP A 84 -0.71 8.62 2.66
N GLY A 85 0.03 9.72 2.49
CA GLY A 85 -0.17 10.95 3.27
C GLY A 85 -1.49 11.66 2.96
N TRP A 86 -2.14 11.36 1.84
CA TRP A 86 -3.50 11.81 1.52
C TRP A 86 -4.57 10.88 2.11
N HIS A 87 -4.37 10.48 3.35
CA HIS A 87 -5.10 9.41 4.02
C HIS A 87 -6.59 9.71 4.20
N LYS A 88 -6.96 10.96 4.44
CA LYS A 88 -8.36 11.37 4.46
C LYS A 88 -9.05 11.13 3.11
N ASN A 89 -8.41 11.49 2.00
CA ASN A 89 -8.98 11.27 0.67
C ASN A 89 -9.21 9.79 0.41
N HIS A 90 -8.28 8.92 0.87
CA HIS A 90 -8.45 7.47 0.80
C HIS A 90 -9.68 7.01 1.59
N HIS A 91 -9.90 7.53 2.79
CA HIS A 91 -11.09 7.19 3.58
C HIS A 91 -12.39 7.71 2.96
N ASP A 92 -12.37 8.89 2.36
CA ASP A 92 -13.54 9.47 1.68
C ASP A 92 -13.88 8.68 0.40
N LYS A 93 -12.85 8.12 -0.29
CA LYS A 93 -13.01 7.37 -1.55
C LYS A 93 -12.18 6.06 -1.55
N PRO A 94 -12.50 5.07 -0.73
CA PRO A 94 -11.68 3.88 -0.52
C PRO A 94 -11.55 2.96 -1.74
N ARG A 95 -12.38 3.15 -2.77
CA ARG A 95 -12.32 2.39 -4.02
C ARG A 95 -11.50 3.08 -5.12
N ASN A 96 -11.05 4.30 -4.87
CA ASN A 96 -10.24 5.00 -5.86
C ASN A 96 -8.80 4.45 -5.86
N TYR A 97 -8.22 4.25 -7.04
CA TYR A 97 -6.83 3.81 -7.18
C TYR A 97 -5.82 4.91 -6.84
N THR A 98 -6.26 6.16 -6.76
CA THR A 98 -5.44 7.31 -6.39
C THR A 98 -6.00 7.98 -5.13
N THR A 99 -5.10 8.41 -4.27
CA THR A 99 -5.41 9.22 -3.10
C THR A 99 -5.38 10.72 -3.42
N SER A 100 -4.93 11.10 -4.62
CA SER A 100 -4.89 12.48 -5.10
C SER A 100 -6.27 12.96 -5.55
N GLU A 101 -6.76 14.06 -4.99
CA GLU A 101 -7.99 14.74 -5.40
C GLU A 101 -7.75 16.11 -6.03
N LYS A 102 -6.60 16.71 -5.77
CA LYS A 102 -6.25 18.04 -6.24
C LYS A 102 -4.96 17.98 -7.06
N TRP A 103 -4.80 18.89 -8.02
CA TRP A 103 -3.68 18.90 -8.95
C TRP A 103 -2.28 18.96 -8.28
N TYR A 104 -2.18 19.54 -7.08
CA TYR A 104 -0.93 19.63 -6.30
C TYR A 104 -0.69 18.43 -5.36
N GLN A 105 -1.64 17.53 -5.27
CA GLN A 105 -1.51 16.32 -4.46
C GLN A 105 -0.77 15.27 -5.29
N ILE A 106 0.50 15.04 -4.94
CA ILE A 106 1.34 14.05 -5.62
C ILE A 106 1.06 12.68 -5.01
N ASP A 107 0.69 11.74 -5.87
CA ASP A 107 0.47 10.33 -5.53
C ASP A 107 1.21 9.44 -6.52
N PRO A 108 2.50 9.13 -6.26
CA PRO A 108 3.30 8.30 -7.17
C PRO A 108 2.73 6.90 -7.36
N ALA A 109 2.14 6.30 -6.32
CA ALA A 109 1.52 4.98 -6.41
C ALA A 109 0.30 5.00 -7.36
N GLY A 110 -0.57 5.99 -7.24
CA GLY A 110 -1.70 6.20 -8.14
C GLY A 110 -1.27 6.39 -9.60
N VAL A 111 -0.16 7.11 -9.84
CA VAL A 111 0.41 7.28 -11.18
C VAL A 111 0.85 5.93 -11.75
N VAL A 112 1.60 5.12 -10.99
CA VAL A 112 2.04 3.78 -11.41
C VAL A 112 0.83 2.88 -11.71
N ILE A 113 -0.17 2.86 -10.85
CA ILE A 113 -1.38 2.06 -11.05
C ILE A 113 -2.08 2.50 -12.35
N LYS A 114 -2.25 3.80 -12.56
CA LYS A 114 -2.92 4.35 -13.75
C LYS A 114 -2.27 3.93 -15.05
N TYR A 115 -0.94 4.00 -15.13
CA TYR A 115 -0.24 3.82 -16.40
C TYR A 115 0.24 2.39 -16.66
N LEU A 116 0.50 1.61 -15.61
CA LEU A 116 1.07 0.27 -15.74
C LEU A 116 0.09 -0.86 -15.42
N LEU A 117 -0.87 -0.64 -14.52
CA LEU A 117 -1.72 -1.70 -14.00
C LEU A 117 -3.19 -1.57 -14.41
N ALA A 118 -3.70 -0.34 -14.58
CA ALA A 118 -5.09 -0.13 -14.95
C ALA A 118 -5.34 -0.55 -16.41
N LYS A 119 -6.39 -1.36 -16.62
CA LYS A 119 -6.83 -1.71 -17.98
C LYS A 119 -7.37 -0.47 -18.68
N LYS A 120 -7.03 -0.29 -19.98
CA LYS A 120 -7.65 0.73 -20.83
C LYS A 120 -9.17 0.63 -20.76
N GLY A 121 -9.84 1.73 -20.39
CA GLY A 121 -11.31 1.77 -20.28
C GLY A 121 -11.88 1.37 -18.93
N SER A 122 -11.08 1.01 -17.93
CA SER A 122 -11.56 0.87 -16.56
C SER A 122 -11.82 2.24 -15.97
N THR A 123 -13.09 2.61 -15.87
CA THR A 123 -13.53 3.80 -15.12
C THR A 123 -13.55 3.43 -13.63
N PHE A 124 -12.49 3.73 -12.92
CA PHE A 124 -12.44 3.61 -11.45
C PHE A 124 -12.98 4.90 -10.78
N TYR A 125 -14.03 5.46 -11.35
CA TYR A 125 -14.79 6.54 -10.74
C TYR A 125 -16.11 5.94 -10.27
N GLY A 126 -16.19 5.66 -8.99
CA GLY A 126 -17.44 5.42 -8.30
C GLY A 126 -17.94 6.72 -7.71
#